data_c50c67c9fb474e0897318439f91f4c5e
#
_entry.id   c50c67c9fb474e0897318439f91f4c5e
#
_cell.length_a   1.000
_cell.length_b   1.000
_cell.length_c   1.000
_cell.angle_alpha   90.00
_cell.angle_beta   90.00
_cell.angle_gamma   90.00
#
_symmetry.space_group_name_H-M   'P 1'
#
loop_
_entity.id
_entity.type
_entity.pdbx_description
1 polymer ?
#
loop_
_entity_poly.entity_id
_entity_poly.type
_entity_poly.pdbx_seq_one_letter_code
_entity_poly.pdbx_strand_id
1 'polypeptide(L)'
;MTTSLHIGFIGAGRLGKALAWSFSAAGLHVAAVASGSGPSGSANASTSARELADATPGCEAMAAQAVVDRCDLVFLATPDSAIASACAALRWRAGVSVVHCSGVTEVDALSAARDQGACIGGFHPMQTFGDPAAAVASLPGSTITIEAGEPLNATLVALVGQLHCRVNRLPPGMRARYHASAGFTSQFINALFAEAARVWESWGATEAEALQAMLPMARGTLASIESAGIARGMPGPVSRGDVGSVEKHVAALAALSGHSLNFYRTLCASTIPLAVERGSIDEDTARRLHAVLETEPLQAPPESRLQGGPASPASQPVPPLE
;
A
#
# COMPACT_ATOMS: atom_id res chain seq x y z
N MET A 1 24.04 33.44 -0.03
CA MET A 1 24.37 32.00 0.19
C MET A 1 23.13 31.34 0.74
N THR A 2 22.38 30.62 -0.05
CA THR A 2 21.27 29.78 0.43
C THR A 2 21.88 28.70 1.31
N THR A 3 21.67 28.80 2.62
CA THR A 3 22.02 27.72 3.56
C THR A 3 21.38 26.44 3.06
N SER A 4 22.18 25.40 2.79
CA SER A 4 21.69 24.10 2.39
C SER A 4 20.83 23.54 3.52
N LEU A 5 19.60 23.11 3.23
CA LEU A 5 18.69 22.50 4.19
C LEU A 5 19.28 21.16 4.68
N HIS A 6 19.52 21.05 5.98
CA HIS A 6 19.97 19.79 6.59
C HIS A 6 18.76 18.93 6.97
N ILE A 7 18.62 17.80 6.29
CA ILE A 7 17.52 16.85 6.50
C ILE A 7 17.98 15.72 7.41
N GLY A 8 17.19 15.39 8.42
CA GLY A 8 17.41 14.27 9.33
C GLY A 8 16.28 13.27 9.30
N PHE A 9 16.61 12.01 9.60
CA PHE A 9 15.63 10.94 9.72
C PHE A 9 15.69 10.29 11.11
N ILE A 10 14.52 10.09 11.71
CA ILE A 10 14.33 9.25 12.89
C ILE A 10 13.43 8.07 12.47
N GLY A 11 14.06 6.91 12.30
CA GLY A 11 13.49 5.72 11.70
C GLY A 11 14.20 5.35 10.40
N ALA A 12 15.01 4.27 10.43
CA ALA A 12 15.70 3.70 9.27
C ALA A 12 15.03 2.41 8.78
N GLY A 13 13.68 2.38 8.80
CA GLY A 13 12.87 1.35 8.20
C GLY A 13 12.81 1.47 6.67
N ARG A 14 11.99 0.66 6.03
CA ARG A 14 11.84 0.64 4.55
C ARG A 14 11.53 2.02 3.97
N LEU A 15 10.54 2.71 4.53
CA LEU A 15 10.17 4.07 4.09
C LEU A 15 11.26 5.10 4.37
N GLY A 16 11.86 5.08 5.57
CA GLY A 16 12.95 6.00 5.92
C GLY A 16 14.15 5.85 5.00
N LYS A 17 14.55 4.60 4.69
CA LYS A 17 15.63 4.31 3.72
C LYS A 17 15.27 4.83 2.32
N ALA A 18 14.09 4.49 1.81
CA ALA A 18 13.65 4.91 0.48
C ALA A 18 13.61 6.44 0.33
N LEU A 19 13.05 7.17 1.30
CA LEU A 19 13.01 8.63 1.25
C LEU A 19 14.40 9.26 1.37
N ALA A 20 15.23 8.78 2.31
CA ALA A 20 16.59 9.31 2.47
C ALA A 20 17.42 9.13 1.19
N TRP A 21 17.34 7.94 0.56
CA TRP A 21 18.01 7.68 -0.71
C TRP A 21 17.44 8.50 -1.87
N SER A 22 16.11 8.68 -1.92
CA SER A 22 15.48 9.54 -2.94
C SER A 22 15.91 11.00 -2.78
N PHE A 23 15.97 11.52 -1.55
CA PHE A 23 16.47 12.87 -1.29
C PHE A 23 17.94 13.03 -1.68
N SER A 24 18.79 12.06 -1.30
CA SER A 24 20.20 12.08 -1.66
C SER A 24 20.40 12.01 -3.19
N ALA A 25 19.65 11.17 -3.89
CA ALA A 25 19.67 11.06 -5.34
C ALA A 25 19.21 12.34 -6.05
N ALA A 26 18.29 13.11 -5.42
CA ALA A 26 17.85 14.42 -5.88
C ALA A 26 18.83 15.56 -5.52
N GLY A 27 19.99 15.23 -4.94
CA GLY A 27 21.00 16.23 -4.56
C GLY A 27 20.71 16.97 -3.26
N LEU A 28 19.74 16.51 -2.46
CA LEU A 28 19.42 17.07 -1.16
C LEU A 28 20.37 16.52 -0.08
N HIS A 29 20.70 17.36 0.90
CA HIS A 29 21.62 16.98 1.97
C HIS A 29 20.89 16.24 3.10
N VAL A 30 20.97 14.93 3.12
CA VAL A 30 20.56 14.09 4.25
C VAL A 30 21.75 14.03 5.22
N ALA A 31 21.69 14.81 6.31
CA ALA A 31 22.81 15.02 7.19
C ALA A 31 22.93 13.99 8.32
N ALA A 32 21.81 13.40 8.74
CA ALA A 32 21.82 12.54 9.92
C ALA A 32 20.66 11.54 9.92
N VAL A 33 20.90 10.39 10.54
CA VAL A 33 19.87 9.38 10.79
C VAL A 33 19.98 8.75 12.17
N ALA A 34 18.83 8.51 12.79
CA ALA A 34 18.71 7.70 13.99
C ALA A 34 17.72 6.54 13.76
N SER A 35 17.95 5.41 14.42
CA SER A 35 16.99 4.31 14.48
C SER A 35 17.25 3.49 15.73
N GLY A 36 16.17 3.02 16.38
CA GLY A 36 16.23 2.20 17.59
C GLY A 36 15.07 2.47 18.52
N SER A 37 14.66 1.48 19.30
CA SER A 37 13.54 1.56 20.23
C SER A 37 14.01 2.07 21.59
N GLY A 38 13.45 3.19 22.01
CA GLY A 38 13.44 3.64 23.39
C GLY A 38 14.02 5.03 23.66
N PRO A 39 13.53 5.69 24.72
CA PRO A 39 13.98 7.01 25.17
C PRO A 39 15.43 7.02 25.69
N SER A 40 15.97 5.87 26.07
CA SER A 40 17.39 5.66 26.36
C SER A 40 18.08 5.17 25.10
N GLY A 41 18.23 6.08 24.12
CA GLY A 41 19.06 5.78 22.95
C GLY A 41 20.41 5.28 23.42
N SER A 42 20.70 3.99 23.18
CA SER A 42 22.06 3.51 23.24
C SER A 42 22.93 4.50 22.48
N ALA A 43 24.04 4.90 23.06
CA ALA A 43 24.99 5.82 22.43
C ALA A 43 25.51 5.28 21.08
N ASN A 44 25.21 4.01 20.78
CA ASN A 44 25.52 3.34 19.54
C ASN A 44 24.31 3.36 18.60
N ALA A 45 24.46 3.94 17.42
CA ALA A 45 23.50 3.87 16.34
C ALA A 45 23.14 2.40 16.00
N SER A 46 21.86 2.13 15.72
CA SER A 46 21.41 0.80 15.31
C SER A 46 22.04 0.36 13.98
N THR A 47 22.06 -0.95 13.72
CA THR A 47 22.54 -1.48 12.44
C THR A 47 21.83 -0.84 11.25
N SER A 48 20.50 -0.72 11.32
CA SER A 48 19.72 -0.08 10.23
C SER A 48 20.05 1.40 10.00
N ALA A 49 20.39 2.15 11.05
CA ALA A 49 20.82 3.54 10.90
C ALA A 49 22.20 3.64 10.24
N ARG A 50 23.14 2.75 10.61
CA ARG A 50 24.46 2.69 9.98
C ARG A 50 24.36 2.31 8.50
N GLU A 51 23.61 1.27 8.16
CA GLU A 51 23.37 0.87 6.78
C GLU A 51 22.81 2.01 5.92
N LEU A 52 21.88 2.80 6.48
CA LEU A 52 21.33 3.95 5.78
C LEU A 52 22.39 5.03 5.60
N ALA A 53 23.15 5.36 6.65
CA ALA A 53 24.20 6.36 6.61
C ALA A 53 25.30 5.99 5.63
N ASP A 54 25.79 4.73 5.67
CA ASP A 54 26.84 4.23 4.78
C ASP A 54 26.43 4.30 3.30
N ALA A 55 25.13 4.12 3.02
CA ALA A 55 24.56 4.20 1.67
C ALA A 55 24.15 5.63 1.25
N THR A 56 24.37 6.63 2.10
CA THR A 56 23.91 8.02 1.87
C THR A 56 25.08 8.99 2.05
N PRO A 57 25.66 9.56 0.98
CA PRO A 57 26.80 10.46 1.07
C PRO A 57 26.55 11.65 2.01
N GLY A 58 27.47 11.86 2.96
CA GLY A 58 27.40 12.94 3.92
C GLY A 58 26.42 12.73 5.08
N CYS A 59 25.79 11.56 5.18
CA CYS A 59 24.89 11.21 6.28
C CYS A 59 25.66 10.54 7.43
N GLU A 60 25.33 10.87 8.66
CA GLU A 60 25.89 10.25 9.86
C GLU A 60 24.81 9.55 10.70
N ALA A 61 25.12 8.36 11.16
CA ALA A 61 24.25 7.64 12.09
C ALA A 61 24.53 8.10 13.54
N MET A 62 23.52 8.61 14.22
CA MET A 62 23.66 9.19 15.56
C MET A 62 22.44 8.96 16.46
N ALA A 63 22.48 9.44 17.70
CA ALA A 63 21.34 9.42 18.59
C ALA A 63 20.21 10.35 18.09
N ALA A 64 18.95 10.01 18.37
CA ALA A 64 17.80 10.77 17.88
C ALA A 64 17.83 12.26 18.30
N GLN A 65 18.26 12.57 19.53
CA GLN A 65 18.40 13.96 19.96
C GLN A 65 19.46 14.70 19.13
N ALA A 66 20.58 14.07 18.81
CA ALA A 66 21.63 14.67 18.00
C ALA A 66 21.17 14.96 16.56
N VAL A 67 20.25 14.13 16.00
CA VAL A 67 19.60 14.41 14.72
C VAL A 67 18.79 15.71 14.81
N VAL A 68 17.97 15.88 15.87
CA VAL A 68 17.18 17.11 16.09
C VAL A 68 18.08 18.34 16.27
N ASP A 69 19.18 18.19 17.00
CA ASP A 69 20.09 19.30 17.28
C ASP A 69 20.87 19.76 16.02
N ARG A 70 21.12 18.83 15.08
CA ARG A 70 21.91 19.07 13.86
C ARG A 70 21.08 19.50 12.64
N CYS A 71 19.82 19.06 12.55
CA CYS A 71 19.02 19.21 11.33
C CYS A 71 18.01 20.35 11.41
N ASP A 72 17.65 20.90 10.24
CA ASP A 72 16.64 21.94 10.09
C ASP A 72 15.24 21.33 9.89
N LEU A 73 15.19 20.17 9.24
CA LEU A 73 13.97 19.40 8.98
C LEU A 73 14.18 17.93 9.36
N VAL A 74 13.35 17.42 10.24
CA VAL A 74 13.41 16.03 10.74
C VAL A 74 12.19 15.25 10.29
N PHE A 75 12.43 14.10 9.65
CA PHE A 75 11.41 13.13 9.27
C PHE A 75 11.28 12.05 10.35
N LEU A 76 10.12 11.95 11.01
CA LEU A 76 9.77 10.82 11.86
C LEU A 76 9.20 9.71 10.97
N ALA A 77 10.05 8.77 10.59
CA ALA A 77 9.73 7.59 9.78
C ALA A 77 9.62 6.32 10.64
N THR A 78 9.10 6.48 11.86
CA THR A 78 8.79 5.41 12.82
C THR A 78 7.43 4.79 12.50
N PRO A 79 7.12 3.59 13.06
CA PRO A 79 5.76 3.06 13.02
C PRO A 79 4.73 4.06 13.58
N ASP A 80 3.51 4.06 13.03
CA ASP A 80 2.47 5.03 13.36
C ASP A 80 2.19 5.11 14.87
N SER A 81 2.13 3.97 15.54
CA SER A 81 1.93 3.88 17.01
C SER A 81 3.05 4.50 17.84
N ALA A 82 4.22 4.71 17.25
CA ALA A 82 5.38 5.25 17.94
C ALA A 82 5.62 6.75 17.67
N ILE A 83 4.90 7.37 16.73
CA ILE A 83 5.16 8.78 16.32
C ILE A 83 5.03 9.73 17.49
N ALA A 84 3.92 9.71 18.22
CA ALA A 84 3.67 10.64 19.33
C ALA A 84 4.70 10.46 20.45
N SER A 85 4.98 9.22 20.85
CA SER A 85 5.95 8.93 21.91
C SER A 85 7.39 9.26 21.50
N ALA A 86 7.76 9.00 20.24
CA ALA A 86 9.07 9.37 19.73
C ALA A 86 9.24 10.89 19.68
N CYS A 87 8.21 11.63 19.27
CA CYS A 87 8.21 13.09 19.27
C CYS A 87 8.35 13.65 20.70
N ALA A 88 7.56 13.13 21.64
CA ALA A 88 7.55 13.60 23.03
C ALA A 88 8.84 13.27 23.81
N ALA A 89 9.59 12.24 23.40
CA ALA A 89 10.86 11.87 24.02
C ALA A 89 12.03 12.79 23.66
N LEU A 90 11.83 13.73 22.73
CA LEU A 90 12.88 14.63 22.20
C LEU A 90 12.65 16.06 22.64
N ARG A 91 13.74 16.78 22.78
CA ARG A 91 13.74 18.25 23.00
C ARG A 91 13.80 18.92 21.64
N TRP A 92 12.81 19.75 21.39
CA TRP A 92 12.68 20.52 20.16
C TRP A 92 13.06 21.99 20.42
N ARG A 93 13.28 22.73 19.36
CA ARG A 93 13.62 24.15 19.44
C ARG A 93 12.93 24.95 18.35
N ALA A 94 12.72 26.21 18.55
CA ALA A 94 12.27 27.12 17.51
C ALA A 94 13.24 27.10 16.31
N GLY A 95 12.67 27.19 15.10
CA GLY A 95 13.44 27.14 13.86
C GLY A 95 13.69 25.74 13.29
N VAL A 96 13.37 24.68 14.04
CA VAL A 96 13.35 23.29 13.51
C VAL A 96 11.96 22.95 13.00
N SER A 97 11.91 22.18 11.95
CA SER A 97 10.68 21.57 11.44
C SER A 97 10.69 20.07 11.66
N VAL A 98 9.55 19.49 11.99
CA VAL A 98 9.38 18.04 12.09
C VAL A 98 8.13 17.58 11.36
N VAL A 99 8.27 16.51 10.57
CA VAL A 99 7.16 15.89 9.86
C VAL A 99 7.13 14.40 10.15
N HIS A 100 5.92 13.83 10.23
CA HIS A 100 5.78 12.37 10.21
C HIS A 100 5.38 11.89 8.82
N CYS A 101 5.67 10.59 8.56
CA CYS A 101 5.40 9.96 7.27
C CYS A 101 4.15 9.07 7.26
N SER A 102 3.37 9.07 8.35
CA SER A 102 2.13 8.28 8.44
C SER A 102 1.04 8.81 7.51
N GLY A 103 0.31 7.91 6.86
CA GLY A 103 -0.88 8.24 6.09
C GLY A 103 -2.13 8.41 6.94
N VAL A 104 -2.20 7.77 8.12
CA VAL A 104 -3.39 7.72 8.97
C VAL A 104 -3.32 8.61 10.20
N THR A 105 -2.12 8.85 10.73
CA THR A 105 -1.91 9.64 11.96
C THR A 105 -2.08 11.12 11.68
N GLU A 106 -2.89 11.82 12.48
CA GLU A 106 -3.06 13.28 12.37
C GLU A 106 -1.79 14.02 12.79
N VAL A 107 -1.55 15.21 12.23
CA VAL A 107 -0.35 16.02 12.50
C VAL A 107 -0.22 16.42 13.97
N ASP A 108 -1.35 16.48 14.70
CA ASP A 108 -1.36 16.79 16.13
C ASP A 108 -0.63 15.74 17.02
N ALA A 109 -0.31 14.57 16.49
CA ALA A 109 0.62 13.63 17.14
C ALA A 109 2.01 14.22 17.38
N LEU A 110 2.35 15.33 16.71
CA LEU A 110 3.57 16.09 16.88
C LEU A 110 3.42 17.30 17.83
N SER A 111 2.31 17.41 18.56
CA SER A 111 2.02 18.55 19.46
C SER A 111 3.15 18.84 20.44
N ALA A 112 3.83 17.82 20.97
CA ALA A 112 4.97 18.00 21.89
C ALA A 112 6.13 18.79 21.25
N ALA A 113 6.32 18.73 19.95
CA ALA A 113 7.31 19.55 19.24
C ALA A 113 6.77 20.96 18.99
N ARG A 114 5.50 21.09 18.57
CA ARG A 114 4.84 22.39 18.40
C ARG A 114 4.88 23.22 19.68
N ASP A 115 4.58 22.61 20.81
CA ASP A 115 4.54 23.29 22.12
C ASP A 115 5.93 23.78 22.58
N GLN A 116 7.00 23.26 21.97
CA GLN A 116 8.39 23.73 22.13
C GLN A 116 8.85 24.68 21.02
N GLY A 117 7.94 25.10 20.12
CA GLY A 117 8.21 26.13 19.09
C GLY A 117 8.69 25.57 17.74
N ALA A 118 8.69 24.25 17.54
CA ALA A 118 8.99 23.65 16.24
C ALA A 118 7.79 23.76 15.28
N CYS A 119 8.05 23.86 13.97
CA CYS A 119 7.03 23.71 12.95
C CYS A 119 6.71 22.22 12.76
N ILE A 120 5.43 21.88 12.74
CA ILE A 120 4.99 20.49 12.59
C ILE A 120 4.23 20.26 11.28
N GLY A 121 4.32 19.04 10.74
CA GLY A 121 3.59 18.68 9.53
C GLY A 121 3.56 17.19 9.24
N GLY A 122 2.90 16.85 8.15
CA GLY A 122 2.84 15.49 7.59
C GLY A 122 3.40 15.46 6.17
N PHE A 123 4.09 14.37 5.82
CA PHE A 123 4.68 14.12 4.51
C PHE A 123 4.52 12.65 4.17
N HIS A 124 3.42 12.29 3.51
CA HIS A 124 3.09 10.90 3.22
C HIS A 124 3.15 10.60 1.72
N PRO A 125 4.16 9.86 1.24
CA PRO A 125 4.18 9.37 -0.14
C PRO A 125 3.12 8.28 -0.33
N MET A 126 2.24 8.44 -1.32
CA MET A 126 1.27 7.42 -1.72
C MET A 126 1.96 6.40 -2.63
N GLN A 127 2.79 5.56 -2.03
CA GLN A 127 3.59 4.54 -2.71
C GLN A 127 3.81 3.33 -1.79
N THR A 128 4.13 2.19 -2.36
CA THR A 128 4.50 0.98 -1.63
C THR A 128 6.01 0.93 -1.39
N PHE A 129 6.40 0.54 -0.16
CA PHE A 129 7.80 0.51 0.28
C PHE A 129 8.22 -0.91 0.67
N GLY A 130 7.87 -1.91 -0.14
CA GLY A 130 8.24 -3.31 0.08
C GLY A 130 9.77 -3.50 0.02
N ASP A 131 10.37 -3.03 -1.06
CA ASP A 131 11.82 -2.94 -1.27
C ASP A 131 12.21 -1.45 -1.38
N PRO A 132 13.08 -0.93 -0.51
CA PRO A 132 13.50 0.46 -0.54
C PRO A 132 14.19 0.89 -1.83
N ALA A 133 15.00 0.03 -2.46
CA ALA A 133 15.70 0.35 -3.70
C ALA A 133 14.72 0.46 -4.88
N ALA A 134 13.78 -0.48 -4.99
CA ALA A 134 12.71 -0.41 -5.98
C ALA A 134 11.80 0.82 -5.75
N ALA A 135 11.57 1.18 -4.50
CA ALA A 135 10.76 2.36 -4.14
C ALA A 135 11.42 3.66 -4.60
N VAL A 136 12.74 3.79 -4.55
CA VAL A 136 13.46 4.96 -5.09
C VAL A 136 13.18 5.14 -6.58
N ALA A 137 13.19 4.06 -7.35
CA ALA A 137 12.94 4.12 -8.79
C ALA A 137 11.47 4.42 -9.14
N SER A 138 10.53 4.01 -8.29
CA SER A 138 9.07 4.18 -8.52
C SER A 138 8.47 5.42 -7.85
N LEU A 139 9.23 6.15 -7.02
CA LEU A 139 8.75 7.34 -6.33
C LEU A 139 8.46 8.52 -7.30
N PRO A 140 9.30 8.83 -8.31
CA PRO A 140 9.00 9.88 -9.28
C PRO A 140 7.66 9.65 -9.98
N GLY A 141 6.86 10.72 -10.13
CA GLY A 141 5.50 10.65 -10.68
C GLY A 141 4.42 10.24 -9.67
N SER A 142 4.80 9.72 -8.49
CA SER A 142 3.83 9.42 -7.43
C SER A 142 3.30 10.71 -6.77
N THR A 143 2.31 10.56 -5.91
CA THR A 143 1.73 11.67 -5.16
C THR A 143 2.24 11.66 -3.72
N ILE A 144 2.67 12.83 -3.23
CA ILE A 144 3.01 13.02 -1.83
C ILE A 144 1.98 13.95 -1.19
N THR A 145 1.33 13.46 -0.16
CA THR A 145 0.35 14.23 0.61
C THR A 145 1.06 14.99 1.71
N ILE A 146 0.92 16.32 1.70
CA ILE A 146 1.49 17.23 2.68
C ILE A 146 0.40 17.92 3.48
N GLU A 147 0.70 18.20 4.74
CA GLU A 147 -0.13 18.97 5.67
C GLU A 147 0.79 19.75 6.61
N ALA A 148 0.88 21.04 6.42
CA ALA A 148 1.71 21.92 7.25
C ALA A 148 1.25 23.37 7.11
N GLY A 149 1.53 24.20 8.16
CA GLY A 149 1.46 25.65 8.06
C GLY A 149 2.71 26.24 7.40
N GLU A 150 2.65 27.53 7.04
CA GLU A 150 3.85 28.25 6.58
C GLU A 150 4.81 28.53 7.75
N PRO A 151 6.13 28.56 7.52
CA PRO A 151 6.83 28.40 6.24
C PRO A 151 7.11 26.93 5.83
N LEU A 152 6.80 25.96 6.68
CA LEU A 152 7.10 24.56 6.43
C LEU A 152 6.40 24.02 5.16
N ASN A 153 5.14 24.44 4.92
CA ASN A 153 4.42 24.02 3.70
C ASN A 153 5.19 24.36 2.42
N ALA A 154 5.75 25.58 2.30
CA ALA A 154 6.54 25.96 1.14
C ALA A 154 7.79 25.07 0.98
N THR A 155 8.46 24.74 2.09
CA THR A 155 9.61 23.82 2.09
C THR A 155 9.23 22.44 1.61
N LEU A 156 8.13 21.86 2.11
CA LEU A 156 7.66 20.54 1.72
C LEU A 156 7.25 20.50 0.24
N VAL A 157 6.58 21.52 -0.28
CA VAL A 157 6.25 21.65 -1.70
C VAL A 157 7.52 21.64 -2.56
N ALA A 158 8.55 22.37 -2.17
CA ALA A 158 9.81 22.38 -2.90
C ALA A 158 10.47 20.98 -2.91
N LEU A 159 10.48 20.29 -1.78
CA LEU A 159 11.00 18.91 -1.68
C LEU A 159 10.24 17.94 -2.59
N VAL A 160 8.90 18.01 -2.61
CA VAL A 160 8.06 17.17 -3.51
C VAL A 160 8.42 17.44 -4.98
N GLY A 161 8.65 18.70 -5.35
CA GLY A 161 9.08 19.06 -6.70
C GLY A 161 10.45 18.47 -7.07
N GLN A 162 11.42 18.50 -6.15
CA GLN A 162 12.75 17.93 -6.38
C GLN A 162 12.73 16.40 -6.49
N LEU A 163 11.77 15.73 -5.89
CA LEU A 163 11.53 14.29 -6.07
C LEU A 163 10.74 13.96 -7.35
N HIS A 164 10.41 14.95 -8.17
CA HIS A 164 9.55 14.78 -9.36
C HIS A 164 8.19 14.15 -9.04
N CYS A 165 7.65 14.43 -7.85
CA CYS A 165 6.37 13.96 -7.37
C CYS A 165 5.28 15.03 -7.52
N ARG A 166 4.03 14.63 -7.34
CA ARG A 166 2.86 15.53 -7.32
C ARG A 166 2.49 15.85 -5.88
N VAL A 167 2.12 17.11 -5.63
CA VAL A 167 1.61 17.52 -4.31
C VAL A 167 0.12 17.23 -4.22
N ASN A 168 -0.28 16.56 -3.14
CA ASN A 168 -1.66 16.54 -2.65
C ASN A 168 -1.72 17.26 -1.31
N ARG A 169 -2.82 17.99 -1.06
CA ARG A 169 -3.11 18.63 0.23
C ARG A 169 -4.33 17.99 0.85
N LEU A 170 -4.22 17.67 2.11
CA LEU A 170 -5.31 17.03 2.85
C LEU A 170 -5.85 18.00 3.89
N PRO A 171 -7.18 18.24 3.95
CA PRO A 171 -7.79 18.96 5.05
C PRO A 171 -7.58 18.21 6.37
N PRO A 172 -7.46 18.91 7.50
CA PRO A 172 -7.39 18.28 8.82
C PRO A 172 -8.53 17.30 9.08
N GLY A 173 -8.25 16.19 9.75
CA GLY A 173 -9.24 15.16 10.07
C GLY A 173 -9.59 14.20 8.91
N MET A 174 -8.93 14.32 7.76
CA MET A 174 -9.21 13.46 6.60
C MET A 174 -8.23 12.28 6.44
N ARG A 175 -7.19 12.19 7.27
CA ARG A 175 -6.11 11.20 7.09
C ARG A 175 -6.60 9.75 7.12
N ALA A 176 -7.50 9.40 8.02
CA ALA A 176 -8.04 8.04 8.09
C ALA A 176 -8.76 7.63 6.79
N ARG A 177 -9.60 8.52 6.22
CA ARG A 177 -10.29 8.26 4.95
C ARG A 177 -9.32 8.19 3.78
N TYR A 178 -8.36 9.11 3.74
CA TYR A 178 -7.31 9.14 2.74
C TYR A 178 -6.48 7.84 2.76
N HIS A 179 -6.02 7.41 3.93
CA HIS A 179 -5.20 6.20 4.03
C HIS A 179 -6.02 4.94 3.74
N ALA A 180 -7.28 4.87 4.17
CA ALA A 180 -8.19 3.78 3.80
C ALA A 180 -8.37 3.69 2.28
N SER A 181 -8.45 4.82 1.56
CA SER A 181 -8.54 4.81 0.10
C SER A 181 -7.31 4.19 -0.58
N ALA A 182 -6.11 4.39 -0.03
CA ALA A 182 -4.89 3.74 -0.52
C ALA A 182 -4.92 2.21 -0.36
N GLY A 183 -5.64 1.71 0.66
CA GLY A 183 -5.84 0.28 0.88
C GLY A 183 -6.49 -0.44 -0.30
N PHE A 184 -7.43 0.21 -0.99
CA PHE A 184 -8.10 -0.37 -2.16
C PHE A 184 -7.14 -0.64 -3.33
N THR A 185 -6.09 0.16 -3.47
CA THR A 185 -5.12 0.05 -4.57
C THR A 185 -3.78 -0.57 -4.13
N SER A 186 -3.68 -1.04 -2.89
CA SER A 186 -2.49 -1.69 -2.35
C SER A 186 -2.82 -3.04 -1.72
N GLN A 187 -3.09 -3.10 -0.40
CA GLN A 187 -3.28 -4.36 0.33
C GLN A 187 -4.47 -5.19 -0.20
N PHE A 188 -5.56 -4.55 -0.70
CA PHE A 188 -6.71 -5.31 -1.18
C PHE A 188 -6.47 -5.96 -2.55
N ILE A 189 -5.52 -5.46 -3.34
CA ILE A 189 -5.05 -6.17 -4.54
C ILE A 189 -4.47 -7.54 -4.16
N ASN A 190 -3.72 -7.63 -3.04
CA ASN A 190 -3.23 -8.93 -2.56
C ASN A 190 -4.39 -9.87 -2.19
N ALA A 191 -5.47 -9.38 -1.58
CA ALA A 191 -6.65 -10.18 -1.27
C ALA A 191 -7.35 -10.68 -2.54
N LEU A 192 -7.44 -9.84 -3.59
CA LEU A 192 -7.99 -10.24 -4.90
C LEU A 192 -7.16 -11.36 -5.54
N PHE A 193 -5.84 -11.22 -5.55
CA PHE A 193 -4.94 -12.24 -6.09
C PHE A 193 -4.97 -13.53 -5.28
N ALA A 194 -4.99 -13.44 -3.94
CA ALA A 194 -5.07 -14.62 -3.07
C ALA A 194 -6.37 -15.40 -3.31
N GLU A 195 -7.49 -14.71 -3.48
CA GLU A 195 -8.76 -15.37 -3.77
C GLU A 195 -8.79 -16.01 -5.17
N ALA A 196 -8.28 -15.30 -6.17
CA ALA A 196 -8.15 -15.84 -7.51
C ALA A 196 -7.21 -17.07 -7.56
N ALA A 197 -6.10 -17.06 -6.82
CA ALA A 197 -5.19 -18.22 -6.71
C ALA A 197 -5.90 -19.44 -6.11
N ARG A 198 -6.71 -19.27 -5.04
CA ARG A 198 -7.52 -20.38 -4.48
C ARG A 198 -8.47 -20.99 -5.49
N VAL A 199 -9.05 -20.17 -6.36
CA VAL A 199 -9.89 -20.70 -7.47
C VAL A 199 -9.03 -21.54 -8.41
N TRP A 200 -7.81 -21.12 -8.75
CA TRP A 200 -6.87 -21.87 -9.58
C TRP A 200 -6.44 -23.20 -8.93
N GLU A 201 -6.19 -23.19 -7.62
CA GLU A 201 -5.85 -24.40 -6.86
C GLU A 201 -6.96 -25.48 -6.93
N SER A 202 -8.21 -25.09 -7.14
CA SER A 202 -9.35 -26.04 -7.20
C SER A 202 -9.28 -27.03 -8.36
N TRP A 203 -8.46 -26.77 -9.38
CA TRP A 203 -8.18 -27.72 -10.46
C TRP A 203 -6.70 -28.13 -10.53
N GLY A 204 -5.94 -27.95 -9.44
CA GLY A 204 -4.59 -28.47 -9.27
C GLY A 204 -3.46 -27.52 -9.71
N ALA A 205 -3.76 -26.27 -10.09
CA ALA A 205 -2.73 -25.29 -10.37
C ALA A 205 -2.08 -24.77 -9.08
N THR A 206 -0.82 -24.35 -9.17
CA THR A 206 -0.11 -23.72 -8.08
C THR A 206 -0.36 -22.20 -8.03
N GLU A 207 -0.13 -21.57 -6.88
CA GLU A 207 -0.17 -20.10 -6.75
C GLU A 207 0.78 -19.41 -7.76
N ALA A 208 1.96 -19.98 -7.99
CA ALA A 208 2.93 -19.43 -8.94
C ALA A 208 2.39 -19.43 -10.39
N GLU A 209 1.75 -20.49 -10.83
CA GLU A 209 1.12 -20.58 -12.14
C GLU A 209 -0.06 -19.61 -12.27
N ALA A 210 -0.88 -19.49 -11.23
CA ALA A 210 -1.96 -18.52 -11.16
C ALA A 210 -1.44 -17.08 -11.30
N LEU A 211 -0.41 -16.71 -10.54
CA LEU A 211 0.21 -15.39 -10.61
C LEU A 211 0.84 -15.11 -11.97
N GLN A 212 1.54 -16.09 -12.56
CA GLN A 212 2.13 -15.96 -13.89
C GLN A 212 1.07 -15.63 -14.95
N ALA A 213 -0.11 -16.24 -14.86
CA ALA A 213 -1.21 -16.00 -15.80
C ALA A 213 -1.95 -14.68 -15.53
N MET A 214 -2.19 -14.33 -14.26
CA MET A 214 -3.05 -13.21 -13.89
C MET A 214 -2.33 -11.85 -13.86
N LEU A 215 -1.04 -11.79 -13.54
CA LEU A 215 -0.31 -10.52 -13.47
C LEU A 215 -0.31 -9.72 -14.79
N PRO A 216 -0.10 -10.33 -15.97
CA PRO A 216 -0.22 -9.62 -17.26
C PRO A 216 -1.63 -9.05 -17.47
N MET A 217 -2.69 -9.80 -17.12
CA MET A 217 -4.07 -9.34 -17.23
C MET A 217 -4.36 -8.16 -16.30
N ALA A 218 -3.86 -8.19 -15.06
CA ALA A 218 -4.02 -7.09 -14.11
C ALA A 218 -3.31 -5.81 -14.60
N ARG A 219 -2.10 -5.93 -15.16
CA ARG A 219 -1.41 -4.79 -15.79
C ARG A 219 -2.21 -4.20 -16.95
N GLY A 220 -2.82 -5.05 -17.78
CA GLY A 220 -3.71 -4.62 -18.86
C GLY A 220 -4.95 -3.87 -18.34
N THR A 221 -5.53 -4.32 -17.23
CA THR A 221 -6.65 -3.63 -16.57
C THR A 221 -6.22 -2.25 -16.04
N LEU A 222 -5.06 -2.15 -15.39
CA LEU A 222 -4.53 -0.86 -14.91
C LEU A 222 -4.28 0.10 -16.08
N ALA A 223 -3.68 -0.37 -17.17
CA ALA A 223 -3.48 0.43 -18.39
C ALA A 223 -4.82 0.90 -19.01
N SER A 224 -5.85 0.05 -18.97
CA SER A 224 -7.20 0.44 -19.43
C SER A 224 -7.84 1.51 -18.55
N ILE A 225 -7.66 1.42 -17.23
CA ILE A 225 -8.12 2.45 -16.30
C ILE A 225 -7.37 3.77 -16.55
N GLU A 226 -6.06 3.72 -16.74
CA GLU A 226 -5.22 4.89 -17.00
C GLU A 226 -5.63 5.60 -18.29
N SER A 227 -5.92 4.85 -19.35
CA SER A 227 -6.25 5.42 -20.67
C SER A 227 -7.71 5.85 -20.82
N ALA A 228 -8.66 5.14 -20.22
CA ALA A 228 -10.11 5.33 -20.44
C ALA A 228 -10.90 5.73 -19.18
N GLY A 229 -10.28 5.71 -18.00
CA GLY A 229 -10.94 5.92 -16.72
C GLY A 229 -11.62 4.66 -16.18
N ILE A 230 -12.12 4.73 -14.95
CA ILE A 230 -12.59 3.57 -14.18
C ILE A 230 -13.74 2.85 -14.89
N ALA A 231 -14.81 3.56 -15.22
CA ALA A 231 -16.01 2.95 -15.81
C ALA A 231 -15.76 2.39 -17.21
N ARG A 232 -15.09 3.17 -18.09
CA ARG A 232 -14.84 2.75 -19.48
C ARG A 232 -13.75 1.71 -19.60
N GLY A 233 -12.76 1.73 -18.72
CA GLY A 233 -11.66 0.76 -18.67
C GLY A 233 -12.04 -0.59 -18.06
N MET A 234 -13.25 -0.75 -17.51
CA MET A 234 -13.68 -1.97 -16.83
C MET A 234 -13.95 -3.13 -17.80
N PRO A 235 -13.24 -4.29 -17.69
CA PRO A 235 -13.50 -5.49 -18.46
C PRO A 235 -14.57 -6.37 -17.78
N GLY A 236 -14.87 -7.52 -18.39
CA GLY A 236 -15.61 -8.61 -17.76
C GLY A 236 -17.08 -8.71 -18.17
N PRO A 237 -17.81 -9.73 -17.68
CA PRO A 237 -19.18 -10.01 -18.10
C PRO A 237 -20.17 -8.93 -17.66
N VAL A 238 -20.01 -8.36 -16.46
CA VAL A 238 -20.88 -7.27 -15.97
C VAL A 238 -20.82 -6.08 -16.92
N SER A 239 -19.62 -5.71 -17.39
CA SER A 239 -19.44 -4.58 -18.30
C SER A 239 -20.12 -4.74 -19.67
N ARG A 240 -20.50 -5.96 -20.03
CA ARG A 240 -21.18 -6.32 -21.29
C ARG A 240 -22.64 -6.73 -21.08
N GLY A 241 -23.13 -6.72 -19.84
CA GLY A 241 -24.47 -7.19 -19.51
C GLY A 241 -24.67 -8.71 -19.70
N ASP A 242 -23.59 -9.49 -19.64
CA ASP A 242 -23.63 -10.93 -19.83
C ASP A 242 -24.08 -11.64 -18.54
N VAL A 243 -25.40 -11.60 -18.30
CA VAL A 243 -26.04 -12.19 -17.11
C VAL A 243 -25.75 -13.70 -17.03
N GLY A 244 -25.79 -14.42 -18.16
CA GLY A 244 -25.58 -15.86 -18.19
C GLY A 244 -24.17 -16.29 -17.78
N SER A 245 -23.15 -15.49 -18.09
CA SER A 245 -21.80 -15.74 -17.57
C SER A 245 -21.72 -15.50 -16.06
N VAL A 246 -22.39 -14.48 -15.54
CA VAL A 246 -22.42 -14.21 -14.09
C VAL A 246 -23.14 -15.34 -13.34
N GLU A 247 -24.26 -15.87 -13.87
CA GLU A 247 -24.94 -17.05 -13.31
C GLU A 247 -24.01 -18.27 -13.20
N LYS A 248 -23.27 -18.58 -14.27
CA LYS A 248 -22.30 -19.68 -14.27
C LYS A 248 -21.20 -19.49 -13.24
N HIS A 249 -20.68 -18.26 -13.10
CA HIS A 249 -19.65 -17.95 -12.08
C HIS A 249 -20.22 -18.13 -10.67
N VAL A 250 -21.43 -17.63 -10.39
CA VAL A 250 -22.10 -17.79 -9.08
C VAL A 250 -22.28 -19.28 -8.75
N ALA A 251 -22.76 -20.09 -9.69
CA ALA A 251 -22.94 -21.52 -9.50
C ALA A 251 -21.60 -22.25 -9.23
N ALA A 252 -20.57 -21.95 -10.03
CA ALA A 252 -19.24 -22.55 -9.88
C ALA A 252 -18.59 -22.22 -8.54
N LEU A 253 -18.65 -20.95 -8.13
CA LEU A 253 -18.05 -20.49 -6.86
C LEU A 253 -18.85 -20.98 -5.64
N ALA A 254 -20.16 -21.16 -5.76
CA ALA A 254 -20.99 -21.77 -4.72
C ALA A 254 -20.57 -23.22 -4.44
N ALA A 255 -20.22 -23.96 -5.48
CA ALA A 255 -19.72 -25.33 -5.34
C ALA A 255 -18.29 -25.39 -4.74
N LEU A 256 -17.51 -24.32 -4.90
CA LEU A 256 -16.15 -24.25 -4.39
C LEU A 256 -16.09 -23.81 -2.91
N SER A 257 -16.66 -22.67 -2.58
CA SER A 257 -16.56 -22.06 -1.25
C SER A 257 -17.58 -20.93 -1.07
N GLY A 258 -18.29 -20.92 0.06
CA GLY A 258 -19.17 -19.80 0.42
C GLY A 258 -18.42 -18.47 0.59
N HIS A 259 -17.15 -18.50 0.99
CA HIS A 259 -16.31 -17.30 1.08
C HIS A 259 -16.04 -16.72 -0.31
N SER A 260 -15.55 -17.53 -1.25
CA SER A 260 -15.27 -17.12 -2.63
C SER A 260 -16.51 -16.55 -3.32
N LEU A 261 -17.66 -17.21 -3.11
CA LEU A 261 -18.94 -16.75 -3.64
C LEU A 261 -19.31 -15.36 -3.10
N ASN A 262 -19.28 -15.17 -1.80
CA ASN A 262 -19.67 -13.89 -1.18
C ASN A 262 -18.73 -12.76 -1.59
N PHE A 263 -17.42 -13.03 -1.68
CA PHE A 263 -16.45 -12.08 -2.14
C PHE A 263 -16.70 -11.66 -3.60
N TYR A 264 -16.94 -12.64 -4.49
CA TYR A 264 -17.28 -12.40 -5.88
C TYR A 264 -18.57 -11.58 -6.02
N ARG A 265 -19.64 -11.92 -5.28
CA ARG A 265 -20.92 -11.20 -5.29
C ARG A 265 -20.75 -9.74 -4.92
N THR A 266 -20.02 -9.45 -3.83
CA THR A 266 -19.77 -8.09 -3.36
C THR A 266 -19.04 -7.26 -4.41
N LEU A 267 -18.01 -7.84 -5.02
CA LEU A 267 -17.24 -7.15 -6.07
C LEU A 267 -18.07 -6.95 -7.34
N CYS A 268 -18.80 -7.96 -7.80
CA CYS A 268 -19.69 -7.83 -8.97
C CYS A 268 -20.75 -6.75 -8.75
N ALA A 269 -21.45 -6.77 -7.62
CA ALA A 269 -22.44 -5.74 -7.29
C ALA A 269 -21.86 -4.33 -7.33
N SER A 270 -20.60 -4.17 -6.86
CA SER A 270 -19.90 -2.88 -6.91
C SER A 270 -19.52 -2.43 -8.33
N THR A 271 -19.49 -3.35 -9.30
CA THR A 271 -19.18 -3.01 -10.71
C THR A 271 -20.42 -2.69 -11.57
N ILE A 272 -21.62 -3.08 -11.15
CA ILE A 272 -22.86 -2.82 -11.89
C ILE A 272 -23.09 -1.31 -12.12
N PRO A 273 -22.97 -0.42 -11.11
CA PRO A 273 -23.11 1.01 -11.32
C PRO A 273 -22.14 1.59 -12.36
N LEU A 274 -20.92 1.05 -12.44
CA LEU A 274 -19.92 1.48 -13.42
C LEU A 274 -20.34 1.11 -14.86
N ALA A 275 -21.00 -0.06 -15.03
CA ALA A 275 -21.53 -0.49 -16.33
C ALA A 275 -22.71 0.38 -16.78
N VAL A 276 -23.58 0.81 -15.86
CA VAL A 276 -24.66 1.77 -16.13
C VAL A 276 -24.07 3.16 -16.47
N GLU A 277 -23.12 3.67 -15.68
CA GLU A 277 -22.46 4.96 -15.91
C GLU A 277 -21.82 5.05 -17.30
N ARG A 278 -21.18 3.98 -17.75
CA ARG A 278 -20.58 3.96 -19.10
C ARG A 278 -21.60 3.76 -20.22
N GLY A 279 -22.87 3.46 -19.90
CA GLY A 279 -23.95 3.24 -20.87
C GLY A 279 -23.87 1.89 -21.60
N SER A 280 -23.16 0.90 -21.05
CA SER A 280 -23.04 -0.42 -21.68
C SER A 280 -24.14 -1.40 -21.28
N ILE A 281 -24.85 -1.13 -20.20
CA ILE A 281 -26.05 -1.84 -19.77
C ILE A 281 -27.15 -0.84 -19.39
N ASP A 282 -28.40 -1.26 -19.53
CA ASP A 282 -29.57 -0.52 -19.06
C ASP A 282 -29.98 -0.94 -17.62
N GLU A 283 -30.94 -0.23 -17.06
CA GLU A 283 -31.46 -0.51 -15.72
C GLU A 283 -32.12 -1.88 -15.58
N ASP A 284 -32.68 -2.43 -16.68
CA ASP A 284 -33.26 -3.78 -16.67
C ASP A 284 -32.19 -4.86 -16.54
N THR A 285 -31.13 -4.74 -17.31
CA THR A 285 -29.96 -5.62 -17.23
C THR A 285 -29.29 -5.49 -15.85
N ALA A 286 -29.18 -4.27 -15.30
CA ALA A 286 -28.65 -4.07 -13.96
C ALA A 286 -29.47 -4.80 -12.89
N ARG A 287 -30.82 -4.71 -12.95
CA ARG A 287 -31.71 -5.44 -12.03
C ARG A 287 -31.55 -6.95 -12.16
N ARG A 288 -31.44 -7.48 -13.38
CA ARG A 288 -31.20 -8.91 -13.61
C ARG A 288 -29.88 -9.38 -13.03
N LEU A 289 -28.81 -8.60 -13.19
CA LEU A 289 -27.51 -8.90 -12.58
C LEU A 289 -27.59 -8.91 -11.05
N HIS A 290 -28.27 -7.93 -10.44
CA HIS A 290 -28.49 -7.92 -8.98
C HIS A 290 -29.25 -9.16 -8.52
N ALA A 291 -30.35 -9.53 -9.20
CA ALA A 291 -31.12 -10.70 -8.85
C ALA A 291 -30.29 -11.99 -8.85
N VAL A 292 -29.40 -12.18 -9.83
CA VAL A 292 -28.48 -13.31 -9.88
C VAL A 292 -27.51 -13.32 -8.72
N LEU A 293 -26.98 -12.14 -8.33
CA LEU A 293 -26.02 -12.04 -7.24
C LEU A 293 -26.67 -12.23 -5.85
N GLU A 294 -27.96 -11.96 -5.69
CA GLU A 294 -28.71 -12.11 -4.45
C GLU A 294 -29.31 -13.50 -4.27
N THR A 295 -29.48 -14.27 -5.35
CA THR A 295 -30.06 -15.61 -5.30
C THR A 295 -29.21 -16.53 -4.43
N GLU A 296 -29.81 -17.15 -3.41
CA GLU A 296 -29.15 -18.22 -2.67
C GLU A 296 -28.84 -19.37 -3.64
N PRO A 297 -27.59 -19.91 -3.64
CA PRO A 297 -27.28 -21.03 -4.48
C PRO A 297 -28.17 -22.21 -4.08
N LEU A 298 -28.84 -22.83 -5.06
CA LEU A 298 -29.51 -24.11 -4.87
C LEU A 298 -28.51 -25.05 -4.21
N GLN A 299 -28.83 -25.55 -3.02
CA GLN A 299 -28.00 -26.54 -2.33
C GLN A 299 -27.73 -27.67 -3.33
N ALA A 300 -26.45 -27.96 -3.60
CA ALA A 300 -26.09 -29.13 -4.36
C ALA A 300 -26.76 -30.33 -3.70
N PRO A 301 -27.38 -31.26 -4.51
CA PRO A 301 -27.93 -32.46 -3.94
C PRO A 301 -26.85 -33.18 -3.14
N PRO A 302 -27.16 -33.73 -1.96
CA PRO A 302 -26.20 -34.44 -1.13
C PRO A 302 -25.49 -35.47 -2.00
N GLU A 303 -24.16 -35.43 -2.05
CA GLU A 303 -23.36 -36.44 -2.75
C GLU A 303 -23.85 -37.80 -2.32
N SER A 304 -24.46 -38.54 -3.25
CA SER A 304 -24.80 -39.95 -3.04
C SER A 304 -23.47 -40.65 -2.81
N ARG A 305 -23.24 -41.09 -1.55
CA ARG A 305 -22.10 -41.93 -1.18
C ARG A 305 -22.09 -43.11 -2.19
N LEU A 306 -21.22 -43.03 -3.19
CA LEU A 306 -20.84 -44.19 -3.96
C LEU A 306 -20.15 -45.16 -3.01
N GLN A 307 -20.94 -46.12 -2.51
CA GLN A 307 -20.43 -47.22 -1.72
C GLN A 307 -19.58 -48.11 -2.64
N GLY A 308 -18.33 -48.32 -2.22
CA GLY A 308 -17.60 -49.57 -2.43
C GLY A 308 -17.26 -49.93 -3.87
N GLY A 309 -16.18 -49.38 -4.39
CA GLY A 309 -15.38 -50.05 -5.43
C GLY A 309 -14.24 -50.85 -4.79
N PRO A 310 -13.84 -52.02 -5.34
CA PRO A 310 -12.88 -52.92 -4.70
C PRO A 310 -11.48 -52.36 -4.67
N ALA A 311 -10.74 -52.67 -3.56
CA ALA A 311 -9.38 -52.28 -3.33
C ALA A 311 -8.43 -52.60 -4.49
N SER A 312 -7.73 -51.59 -4.96
CA SER A 312 -6.64 -51.74 -5.95
C SER A 312 -5.43 -52.42 -5.30
N PRO A 313 -4.75 -53.38 -5.98
CA PRO A 313 -3.61 -54.06 -5.41
C PRO A 313 -2.39 -53.14 -5.28
N ALA A 314 -1.62 -53.34 -4.19
CA ALA A 314 -0.43 -52.62 -3.84
C ALA A 314 0.60 -52.59 -5.00
N SER A 315 1.05 -51.40 -5.36
CA SER A 315 2.18 -51.16 -6.28
C SER A 315 3.50 -51.56 -5.61
N GLN A 316 4.25 -52.42 -6.25
CA GLN A 316 5.63 -52.81 -5.89
C GLN A 316 6.61 -51.65 -6.15
N PRO A 317 7.68 -51.53 -5.37
CA PRO A 317 8.69 -50.47 -5.56
C PRO A 317 9.55 -50.72 -6.82
N VAL A 318 9.77 -49.70 -7.59
CA VAL A 318 10.67 -49.66 -8.75
C VAL A 318 12.12 -49.56 -8.25
N PRO A 319 13.07 -50.40 -8.80
CA PRO A 319 14.49 -50.28 -8.42
C PRO A 319 15.17 -49.05 -9.05
N PRO A 320 16.28 -48.56 -8.48
CA PRO A 320 16.98 -47.40 -9.01
C PRO A 320 17.70 -47.72 -10.33
N LEU A 321 17.68 -46.77 -11.26
CA LEU A 321 18.45 -46.78 -12.48
C LEU A 321 19.91 -46.40 -12.15
N GLU A 322 20.87 -47.17 -12.65
CA GLU A 322 22.29 -46.88 -12.66
C GLU A 322 22.64 -45.69 -13.57
#